data_81f30f7dceeb0c0d8726451de7e5cf97
#
_entry.id   81f30f7dceeb0c0d8726451de7e5cf97
#
_cell.length_a   1.000
_cell.length_b   1.000
_cell.length_c   1.000
_cell.angle_alpha   90.00
_cell.angle_beta   90.00
_cell.angle_gamma   90.00
#
_symmetry.space_group_name_H-M   'P 1'
#
loop_
_entity.id
_entity.type
_entity.pdbx_description
1 polymer ?
#
loop_
_entity_poly.entity_id
_entity_poly.type
_entity_poly.pdbx_seq_one_letter_code
_entity_poly.pdbx_strand_id
1 'polypeptide(L)'
;SNSSAAQMCIRDSYHTLEELNSEMKWLNQINEYTPLIVANPIKGLNGEDIQVVKGNDGRNYFCVICEYLPGDPPDENNEAQMVKQFSYLGETTAYLHRQTEIWNGTAKLDRMEWNYDTIIGDHAAWGRWQDFPDMTPKAQRMLEEVAVIIKKRLQRYGKTENNYGLIHADLRLANLLLEGDQIKVIDFDDCGFGWHLHDLASALSFMEEKPIVPKLVNAWLDGYRKVLPFTDTDFEEIDTFI
;
A
#
# COMPACT_ATOMS: atom_id res chain seq x y z
N SER A 1 11.59 -29.63 15.28
CA SER A 1 11.31 -28.37 16.01
C SER A 1 11.28 -27.24 15.02
N ASN A 2 10.10 -26.81 14.62
CA ASN A 2 9.94 -25.61 13.83
C ASN A 2 10.23 -24.43 14.77
N SER A 3 11.44 -23.86 14.70
CA SER A 3 11.65 -22.53 15.18
C SER A 3 10.97 -21.60 14.15
N SER A 4 9.77 -21.14 14.43
CA SER A 4 9.19 -20.06 13.65
C SER A 4 10.12 -18.86 13.81
N ALA A 5 10.75 -18.43 12.71
CA ALA A 5 11.46 -17.18 12.69
C ALA A 5 10.46 -16.04 12.89
N ALA A 6 10.83 -15.00 13.61
CA ALA A 6 10.01 -13.84 13.85
C ALA A 6 10.80 -12.59 13.47
N GLN A 7 10.11 -11.59 12.93
CA GLN A 7 10.68 -10.28 12.65
C GLN A 7 10.12 -9.27 13.65
N MET A 8 11.00 -8.51 14.28
CA MET A 8 10.63 -7.40 15.16
C MET A 8 10.76 -6.09 14.41
N CYS A 9 9.68 -5.31 14.39
CA CYS A 9 9.66 -3.95 13.90
C CYS A 9 9.51 -2.98 15.07
N ILE A 10 10.34 -1.96 15.11
CA ILE A 10 10.22 -0.85 16.06
C ILE A 10 9.64 0.33 15.28
N ARG A 11 8.47 0.76 15.68
CA ARG A 11 7.77 1.91 15.10
C ARG A 11 8.04 3.13 16.00
N ASP A 12 8.78 4.09 15.51
CA ASP A 12 9.31 5.16 16.38
C ASP A 12 8.84 6.56 16.03
N SER A 13 8.14 6.78 14.90
CA SER A 13 8.23 8.12 14.41
C SER A 13 6.93 8.85 14.08
N TYR A 14 5.99 8.30 13.35
CA TYR A 14 4.87 9.12 12.87
C TYR A 14 3.48 8.52 13.11
N HIS A 15 3.41 7.27 13.52
CA HIS A 15 2.14 6.64 13.86
C HIS A 15 1.78 6.75 15.34
N THR A 16 0.50 6.97 15.58
CA THR A 16 -0.09 6.84 16.91
C THR A 16 -0.30 5.36 17.27
N LEU A 17 -0.51 5.08 18.56
CA LEU A 17 -0.86 3.72 19.00
C LEU A 17 -2.19 3.25 18.39
N GLU A 18 -3.13 4.16 18.18
CA GLU A 18 -4.43 3.90 17.56
C GLU A 18 -4.29 3.50 16.10
N GLU A 19 -3.43 4.18 15.35
CA GLU A 19 -3.11 3.84 13.96
C GLU A 19 -2.45 2.47 13.85
N LEU A 20 -1.47 2.17 14.71
CA LEU A 20 -0.82 0.86 14.74
C LEU A 20 -1.79 -0.27 15.14
N ASN A 21 -2.68 -0.03 16.11
CA ASN A 21 -3.73 -0.99 16.43
C ASN A 21 -4.69 -1.23 15.26
N SER A 22 -4.93 -0.21 14.44
CA SER A 22 -5.75 -0.32 13.24
C SER A 22 -5.09 -1.20 12.17
N GLU A 23 -3.78 -1.05 11.96
CA GLU A 23 -2.97 -1.93 11.11
C GLU A 23 -3.05 -3.39 11.58
N MET A 24 -2.80 -3.66 12.86
CA MET A 24 -2.86 -5.02 13.42
C MET A 24 -4.25 -5.64 13.25
N LYS A 25 -5.31 -4.86 13.44
CA LYS A 25 -6.68 -5.34 13.21
C LYS A 25 -6.89 -5.73 11.75
N TRP A 26 -6.39 -4.94 10.81
CA TRP A 26 -6.53 -5.25 9.39
C TRP A 26 -5.72 -6.50 9.01
N LEU A 27 -4.47 -6.63 9.44
CA LEU A 27 -3.65 -7.84 9.23
C LEU A 27 -4.37 -9.10 9.71
N ASN A 28 -4.95 -9.07 10.92
CA ASN A 28 -5.72 -10.19 11.46
C ASN A 28 -6.95 -10.52 10.59
N GLN A 29 -7.64 -9.51 10.06
CA GLN A 29 -8.80 -9.71 9.19
C GLN A 29 -8.40 -10.27 7.81
N ILE A 30 -7.28 -9.83 7.25
CA ILE A 30 -6.76 -10.39 5.99
C ILE A 30 -6.48 -11.88 6.17
N ASN A 31 -5.74 -12.26 7.22
CA ASN A 31 -5.38 -13.65 7.47
C ASN A 31 -6.60 -14.55 7.74
N GLU A 32 -7.64 -14.02 8.38
CA GLU A 32 -8.83 -14.81 8.75
C GLU A 32 -9.82 -14.98 7.58
N TYR A 33 -9.97 -13.93 6.73
CA TYR A 33 -11.09 -13.88 5.77
C TYR A 33 -10.66 -13.80 4.30
N THR A 34 -9.37 -13.91 4.01
CA THR A 34 -8.88 -13.93 2.63
C THR A 34 -7.93 -15.10 2.38
N PRO A 35 -7.69 -15.49 1.12
CA PRO A 35 -6.66 -16.48 0.80
C PRO A 35 -5.24 -15.90 0.82
N LEU A 36 -5.06 -14.63 1.17
CA LEU A 36 -3.78 -13.96 1.15
C LEU A 36 -2.90 -14.40 2.32
N ILE A 37 -1.60 -14.29 2.12
CA ILE A 37 -0.60 -14.54 3.16
C ILE A 37 0.05 -13.20 3.51
N VAL A 38 -0.19 -12.74 4.72
CA VAL A 38 0.45 -11.60 5.33
C VAL A 38 1.05 -12.00 6.68
N ALA A 39 2.03 -11.26 7.16
CA ALA A 39 2.72 -11.58 8.41
C ALA A 39 1.76 -11.43 9.61
N ASN A 40 1.51 -12.51 10.33
CA ASN A 40 0.69 -12.46 11.54
C ASN A 40 1.41 -11.73 12.67
N PRO A 41 0.75 -10.78 13.35
CA PRO A 41 1.27 -10.26 14.60
C PRO A 41 1.36 -11.37 15.66
N ILE A 42 2.45 -11.37 16.43
CA ILE A 42 2.68 -12.30 17.52
C ILE A 42 2.39 -11.56 18.84
N LYS A 43 1.37 -12.01 19.56
CA LYS A 43 0.98 -11.39 20.83
C LYS A 43 2.07 -11.49 21.89
N GLY A 44 2.26 -10.41 22.60
CA GLY A 44 3.10 -10.40 23.79
C GLY A 44 2.49 -11.18 24.97
N LEU A 45 3.24 -11.32 26.06
CA LEU A 45 2.77 -12.03 27.26
C LEU A 45 1.53 -11.40 27.92
N ASN A 46 1.28 -10.12 27.65
CA ASN A 46 0.10 -9.38 28.07
C ASN A 46 -1.12 -9.58 27.16
N GLY A 47 -0.99 -10.35 26.07
CA GLY A 47 -2.04 -10.60 25.11
C GLY A 47 -2.22 -9.53 24.03
N GLU A 48 -1.40 -8.45 24.06
CA GLU A 48 -1.47 -7.34 23.09
C GLU A 48 -0.52 -7.58 21.92
N ASP A 49 -0.92 -7.15 20.71
CA ASP A 49 -0.09 -7.24 19.50
C ASP A 49 1.05 -6.22 19.53
N ILE A 50 0.84 -5.05 20.18
CA ILE A 50 1.80 -3.96 20.26
C ILE A 50 2.34 -3.85 21.68
N GLN A 51 3.65 -3.82 21.81
CA GLN A 51 4.32 -3.60 23.08
C GLN A 51 4.84 -2.16 23.16
N VAL A 52 4.50 -1.45 24.22
CA VAL A 52 4.98 -0.09 24.46
C VAL A 52 6.20 -0.15 25.37
N VAL A 53 7.35 0.26 24.86
CA VAL A 53 8.62 0.25 25.60
C VAL A 53 9.09 1.68 25.80
N LYS A 54 9.39 2.04 27.05
CA LYS A 54 9.95 3.35 27.36
C LYS A 54 11.47 3.33 27.12
N GLY A 55 11.93 4.17 26.20
CA GLY A 55 13.35 4.33 25.92
C GLY A 55 14.10 5.10 27.01
N ASN A 56 15.43 5.02 26.97
CA ASN A 56 16.30 5.78 27.88
C ASN A 56 16.19 7.31 27.69
N ASP A 57 15.72 7.76 26.56
CA ASP A 57 15.42 9.14 26.20
C ASP A 57 14.05 9.62 26.73
N GLY A 58 13.32 8.75 27.42
CA GLY A 58 11.99 9.02 27.97
C GLY A 58 10.84 8.92 26.99
N ARG A 59 11.08 8.65 25.69
CA ARG A 59 10.06 8.44 24.67
C ARG A 59 9.47 7.03 24.77
N ASN A 60 8.23 6.89 24.31
CA ASN A 60 7.62 5.59 24.11
C ASN A 60 7.97 5.09 22.69
N TYR A 61 8.34 3.82 22.61
CA TYR A 61 8.56 3.08 21.37
C TYR A 61 7.52 1.99 21.26
N PHE A 62 6.95 1.87 20.07
CA PHE A 62 5.97 0.84 19.77
C PHE A 62 6.69 -0.33 19.06
N CYS A 63 6.62 -1.51 19.66
CA CYS A 63 7.28 -2.71 19.15
C CYS A 63 6.24 -3.74 18.73
N VAL A 64 6.32 -4.21 17.49
CA VAL A 64 5.50 -5.29 16.96
C VAL A 64 6.41 -6.44 16.57
N ILE A 65 6.01 -7.66 16.88
CA ILE A 65 6.66 -8.88 16.42
C ILE A 65 5.71 -9.57 15.47
N CYS A 66 6.16 -9.85 14.26
CA CYS A 66 5.39 -10.59 13.26
C CYS A 66 6.08 -11.91 12.91
N GLU A 67 5.30 -12.86 12.40
CA GLU A 67 5.83 -14.09 11.82
C GLU A 67 6.76 -13.74 10.64
N TYR A 68 7.88 -14.44 10.56
CA TYR A 68 8.75 -14.31 9.39
C TYR A 68 8.12 -15.04 8.21
N LEU A 69 7.95 -14.36 7.11
CA LEU A 69 7.49 -14.93 5.85
C LEU A 69 8.70 -15.29 4.97
N PRO A 70 8.89 -16.55 4.61
CA PRO A 70 9.92 -16.92 3.64
C PRO A 70 9.53 -16.47 2.23
N GLY A 71 10.51 -16.20 1.38
CA GLY A 71 10.33 -15.80 -0.02
C GLY A 71 11.43 -14.87 -0.47
N ASP A 72 11.56 -14.71 -1.78
CA ASP A 72 12.51 -13.82 -2.42
C ASP A 72 11.77 -12.61 -3.04
N PRO A 73 12.40 -11.45 -3.12
CA PRO A 73 11.80 -10.31 -3.84
C PRO A 73 11.65 -10.62 -5.34
N PRO A 74 10.72 -9.96 -6.05
CA PRO A 74 10.60 -10.08 -7.50
C PRO A 74 11.89 -9.75 -8.24
N ASP A 75 12.22 -10.53 -9.30
CA ASP A 75 13.36 -10.22 -10.17
C ASP A 75 12.91 -9.27 -11.28
N GLU A 76 13.27 -8.00 -11.16
CA GLU A 76 12.93 -6.94 -12.12
C GLU A 76 13.60 -7.13 -13.51
N ASN A 77 14.63 -7.98 -13.61
CA ASN A 77 15.32 -8.23 -14.87
C ASN A 77 14.65 -9.31 -15.73
N ASN A 78 13.69 -10.04 -15.17
CA ASN A 78 12.96 -11.10 -15.87
C ASN A 78 11.56 -10.62 -16.27
N GLU A 79 11.45 -9.99 -17.46
CA GLU A 79 10.18 -9.42 -17.96
C GLU A 79 9.02 -10.41 -18.00
N ALA A 80 9.24 -11.65 -18.42
CA ALA A 80 8.18 -12.66 -18.52
C ALA A 80 7.65 -13.04 -17.12
N GLN A 81 8.56 -13.14 -16.15
CA GLN A 81 8.21 -13.40 -14.77
C GLN A 81 7.49 -12.20 -14.14
N MET A 82 7.94 -10.99 -14.41
CA MET A 82 7.31 -9.75 -13.97
C MET A 82 5.85 -9.66 -14.43
N VAL A 83 5.57 -9.93 -15.71
CA VAL A 83 4.19 -9.92 -16.24
C VAL A 83 3.31 -10.94 -15.49
N LYS A 84 3.80 -12.15 -15.24
CA LYS A 84 3.10 -13.17 -14.47
C LYS A 84 2.82 -12.71 -13.03
N GLN A 85 3.83 -12.14 -12.39
CA GLN A 85 3.75 -11.64 -11.02
C GLN A 85 2.76 -10.48 -10.88
N PHE A 86 2.71 -9.57 -11.86
CA PHE A 86 1.74 -8.48 -11.85
C PHE A 86 0.29 -8.97 -12.00
N SER A 87 0.06 -10.08 -12.70
CA SER A 87 -1.28 -10.69 -12.70
C SER A 87 -1.65 -11.24 -11.30
N TYR A 88 -0.73 -11.88 -10.60
CA TYR A 88 -0.98 -12.31 -9.23
C TYR A 88 -1.11 -11.13 -8.26
N LEU A 89 -0.31 -10.08 -8.46
CA LEU A 89 -0.40 -8.87 -7.65
C LEU A 89 -1.76 -8.19 -7.82
N GLY A 90 -2.28 -8.10 -9.05
CA GLY A 90 -3.61 -7.56 -9.30
C GLY A 90 -4.70 -8.35 -8.57
N GLU A 91 -4.64 -9.67 -8.61
CA GLU A 91 -5.55 -10.54 -7.87
C GLU A 91 -5.42 -10.34 -6.34
N THR A 92 -4.18 -10.26 -5.84
CA THR A 92 -3.87 -9.99 -4.43
C THR A 92 -4.45 -8.65 -3.98
N THR A 93 -4.20 -7.58 -4.75
CA THR A 93 -4.71 -6.23 -4.47
C THR A 93 -6.24 -6.22 -4.44
N ALA A 94 -6.89 -6.91 -5.38
CA ALA A 94 -8.34 -6.99 -5.40
C ALA A 94 -8.91 -7.74 -4.17
N TYR A 95 -8.21 -8.73 -3.64
CA TYR A 95 -8.62 -9.37 -2.37
C TYR A 95 -8.48 -8.41 -1.18
N LEU A 96 -7.41 -7.60 -1.12
CA LEU A 96 -7.26 -6.56 -0.08
C LEU A 96 -8.43 -5.58 -0.12
N HIS A 97 -8.72 -5.01 -1.29
CA HIS A 97 -9.81 -4.04 -1.45
C HIS A 97 -11.18 -4.65 -1.14
N ARG A 98 -11.48 -5.84 -1.67
CA ARG A 98 -12.75 -6.53 -1.38
C ARG A 98 -12.93 -6.83 0.11
N GLN A 99 -11.87 -7.21 0.81
CA GLN A 99 -11.95 -7.48 2.23
C GLN A 99 -12.38 -6.23 3.01
N THR A 100 -11.87 -5.05 2.64
CA THR A 100 -12.22 -3.80 3.31
C THR A 100 -13.63 -3.30 2.97
N GLU A 101 -14.15 -3.62 1.78
CA GLU A 101 -15.54 -3.32 1.39
C GLU A 101 -16.55 -4.11 2.24
N ILE A 102 -16.27 -5.39 2.48
CA ILE A 102 -17.19 -6.29 3.20
C ILE A 102 -17.02 -6.29 4.72
N TRP A 103 -15.91 -5.75 5.22
CA TRP A 103 -15.63 -5.73 6.65
C TRP A 103 -16.23 -4.50 7.34
N ASN A 104 -17.26 -4.71 8.13
CA ASN A 104 -17.94 -3.64 8.89
C ASN A 104 -17.05 -2.90 9.90
N GLY A 105 -15.85 -3.40 10.17
CA GLY A 105 -14.85 -2.78 11.04
C GLY A 105 -14.03 -1.67 10.38
N THR A 106 -13.96 -1.64 9.04
CA THR A 106 -13.12 -0.71 8.27
C THR A 106 -13.35 0.75 8.63
N ALA A 107 -14.61 1.18 8.74
CA ALA A 107 -14.97 2.54 9.10
C ALA A 107 -14.57 2.97 10.53
N LYS A 108 -14.09 2.04 11.36
CA LYS A 108 -13.66 2.29 12.75
C LYS A 108 -12.14 2.29 12.89
N LEU A 109 -11.42 2.15 11.78
CA LEU A 109 -9.97 2.20 11.78
C LEU A 109 -9.50 3.66 11.79
N ASP A 110 -8.50 3.92 12.60
CA ASP A 110 -7.80 5.20 12.60
C ASP A 110 -6.55 5.03 11.74
N ARG A 111 -6.61 5.56 10.52
CA ARG A 111 -5.51 5.55 9.55
C ARG A 111 -5.56 6.82 8.73
N MET A 112 -4.38 7.27 8.27
CA MET A 112 -4.28 8.44 7.43
C MET A 112 -5.05 8.32 6.11
N GLU A 113 -5.40 9.45 5.53
CA GLU A 113 -5.98 9.50 4.18
C GLU A 113 -4.89 9.81 3.15
N TRP A 114 -4.80 8.97 2.14
CA TRP A 114 -4.00 9.19 0.93
C TRP A 114 -4.87 9.88 -0.13
N ASN A 115 -4.83 11.18 -0.12
CA ASN A 115 -5.58 12.02 -1.06
C ASN A 115 -4.69 13.11 -1.66
N TYR A 116 -5.25 13.97 -2.52
CA TYR A 116 -4.48 15.04 -3.16
C TYR A 116 -3.71 15.91 -2.16
N ASP A 117 -4.32 16.28 -1.05
CA ASP A 117 -3.73 17.21 -0.09
C ASP A 117 -2.57 16.58 0.70
N THR A 118 -2.73 15.30 1.06
CA THR A 118 -1.74 14.56 1.86
C THR A 118 -0.63 13.93 1.03
N ILE A 119 -0.78 13.82 -0.30
CA ILE A 119 0.26 13.30 -1.19
C ILE A 119 1.06 14.43 -1.85
N ILE A 120 0.39 15.39 -2.50
CA ILE A 120 1.04 16.45 -3.30
C ILE A 120 0.58 17.86 -2.95
N GLY A 121 -0.40 18.02 -2.06
CA GLY A 121 -0.93 19.30 -1.63
C GLY A 121 -0.12 19.94 -0.50
N ASP A 122 -0.77 20.87 0.21
CA ASP A 122 -0.09 21.67 1.24
C ASP A 122 0.23 20.88 2.52
N HIS A 123 -0.46 19.75 2.75
CA HIS A 123 -0.26 18.85 3.91
C HIS A 123 0.41 17.53 3.50
N ALA A 124 1.25 17.55 2.46
CA ALA A 124 1.95 16.37 1.98
C ALA A 124 2.75 15.66 3.10
N ALA A 125 2.41 14.40 3.37
CA ALA A 125 2.96 13.62 4.49
C ALA A 125 4.48 13.41 4.38
N TRP A 126 4.99 13.28 3.16
CA TRP A 126 6.41 13.05 2.89
C TRP A 126 7.18 14.33 2.52
N GLY A 127 6.60 15.49 2.79
CA GLY A 127 7.19 16.79 2.47
C GLY A 127 6.67 17.37 1.15
N ARG A 128 6.86 18.67 1.02
CA ARG A 128 6.31 19.41 -0.11
C ARG A 128 7.29 19.33 -1.30
N TRP A 129 6.80 18.93 -2.46
CA TRP A 129 7.60 18.91 -3.68
C TRP A 129 8.17 20.28 -4.06
N GLN A 130 7.51 21.40 -3.65
CA GLN A 130 7.98 22.77 -3.85
C GLN A 130 9.29 23.07 -3.12
N ASP A 131 9.56 22.32 -2.04
CA ASP A 131 10.75 22.54 -1.21
C ASP A 131 11.98 21.74 -1.70
N PHE A 132 11.87 21.08 -2.87
CA PHE A 132 12.98 20.34 -3.47
C PHE A 132 14.16 21.30 -3.79
N PRO A 133 15.38 21.05 -3.29
CA PRO A 133 16.49 22.01 -3.35
C PRO A 133 16.88 22.43 -4.77
N ASP A 134 16.78 21.53 -5.74
CA ASP A 134 17.19 21.77 -7.14
C ASP A 134 16.00 22.12 -8.05
N MET A 135 14.92 22.64 -7.49
CA MET A 135 13.72 23.02 -8.23
C MET A 135 14.00 24.19 -9.18
N THR A 136 13.95 23.92 -10.48
CA THR A 136 14.08 24.98 -11.49
C THR A 136 12.74 25.68 -11.71
N PRO A 137 12.73 26.99 -12.13
CA PRO A 137 11.47 27.68 -12.44
C PRO A 137 10.64 27.02 -13.56
N LYS A 138 11.27 26.27 -14.46
CA LYS A 138 10.59 25.51 -15.51
C LYS A 138 9.92 24.27 -14.90
N ALA A 139 10.64 23.50 -14.10
CA ALA A 139 10.10 22.31 -13.43
C ALA A 139 8.94 22.69 -12.51
N GLN A 140 9.11 23.76 -11.72
CA GLN A 140 8.04 24.23 -10.83
C GLN A 140 6.74 24.54 -11.60
N ARG A 141 6.80 25.30 -12.69
CA ARG A 141 5.60 25.60 -13.49
C ARG A 141 4.94 24.35 -14.05
N MET A 142 5.75 23.40 -14.56
CA MET A 142 5.21 22.13 -15.08
C MET A 142 4.50 21.32 -13.99
N LEU A 143 5.10 21.21 -12.80
CA LEU A 143 4.50 20.51 -11.68
C LEU A 143 3.25 21.22 -11.15
N GLU A 144 3.22 22.55 -11.12
CA GLU A 144 2.03 23.32 -10.78
C GLU A 144 0.87 23.05 -11.77
N GLU A 145 1.17 23.01 -13.07
CA GLU A 145 0.17 22.67 -14.10
C GLU A 145 -0.35 21.25 -13.94
N VAL A 146 0.54 20.28 -13.72
CA VAL A 146 0.19 18.86 -13.48
C VAL A 146 -0.64 18.72 -12.21
N ALA A 147 -0.25 19.36 -11.12
CA ALA A 147 -0.99 19.33 -9.86
C ALA A 147 -2.43 19.84 -10.02
N VAL A 148 -2.65 20.90 -10.82
CA VAL A 148 -3.99 21.42 -11.14
C VAL A 148 -4.79 20.39 -11.95
N ILE A 149 -4.16 19.70 -12.90
CA ILE A 149 -4.82 18.66 -13.72
C ILE A 149 -5.24 17.50 -12.83
N ILE A 150 -4.32 16.96 -12.02
CA ILE A 150 -4.59 15.87 -11.09
C ILE A 150 -5.75 16.23 -10.16
N LYS A 151 -5.72 17.40 -9.54
CA LYS A 151 -6.78 17.87 -8.64
C LYS A 151 -8.16 17.83 -9.32
N LYS A 152 -8.25 18.35 -10.56
CA LYS A 152 -9.49 18.34 -11.33
C LYS A 152 -9.97 16.94 -11.70
N ARG A 153 -9.03 16.06 -12.09
CA ARG A 153 -9.35 14.68 -12.43
C ARG A 153 -9.85 13.91 -11.21
N LEU A 154 -9.17 13.99 -10.07
CA LEU A 154 -9.62 13.37 -8.82
C LEU A 154 -10.97 13.91 -8.33
N GLN A 155 -11.24 15.22 -8.49
CA GLN A 155 -12.56 15.78 -8.18
C GLN A 155 -13.67 15.20 -9.07
N ARG A 156 -13.39 14.99 -10.36
CA ARG A 156 -14.33 14.38 -11.30
C ARG A 156 -14.51 12.89 -11.04
N TYR A 157 -13.42 12.17 -10.79
CA TYR A 157 -13.43 10.74 -10.48
C TYR A 157 -14.25 10.47 -9.19
N GLY A 158 -14.09 11.34 -8.21
CA GLY A 158 -14.82 11.26 -6.95
C GLY A 158 -14.40 10.06 -6.09
N LYS A 159 -15.07 9.92 -4.95
CA LYS A 159 -14.91 8.80 -4.02
C LYS A 159 -16.22 8.02 -4.00
N THR A 160 -16.13 6.72 -4.24
CA THR A 160 -17.26 5.78 -4.18
C THR A 160 -16.85 4.56 -3.39
N GLU A 161 -17.79 3.75 -2.94
CA GLU A 161 -17.50 2.49 -2.26
C GLU A 161 -16.71 1.50 -3.13
N ASN A 162 -16.75 1.64 -4.47
CA ASN A 162 -16.07 0.73 -5.40
C ASN A 162 -14.67 1.20 -5.82
N ASN A 163 -14.28 2.44 -5.52
CA ASN A 163 -12.98 2.97 -5.94
C ASN A 163 -12.15 3.61 -4.82
N TYR A 164 -12.72 3.69 -3.60
CA TYR A 164 -12.08 4.32 -2.46
C TYR A 164 -12.31 3.52 -1.19
N GLY A 165 -11.26 3.18 -0.48
CA GLY A 165 -11.32 2.39 0.75
C GLY A 165 -9.97 2.34 1.44
N LEU A 166 -9.81 1.38 2.34
CA LEU A 166 -8.52 1.10 2.95
C LEU A 166 -7.64 0.37 1.92
N ILE A 167 -6.46 0.91 1.69
CA ILE A 167 -5.45 0.44 0.73
C ILE A 167 -4.13 0.15 1.44
N HIS A 168 -3.24 -0.61 0.81
CA HIS A 168 -1.90 -0.85 1.32
C HIS A 168 -1.02 0.40 1.21
N ALA A 169 -1.18 1.16 0.15
CA ALA A 169 -0.50 2.40 -0.22
C ALA A 169 0.99 2.29 -0.60
N ASP A 170 1.66 1.18 -0.31
CA ASP A 170 3.07 0.94 -0.69
C ASP A 170 3.29 -0.48 -1.26
N LEU A 171 2.48 -0.89 -2.26
CA LEU A 171 2.58 -2.21 -2.92
C LEU A 171 3.76 -2.33 -3.92
N ARG A 172 4.83 -1.57 -3.73
CA ARG A 172 6.03 -1.67 -4.56
C ARG A 172 6.70 -3.04 -4.42
N LEU A 173 7.49 -3.40 -5.42
CA LEU A 173 8.11 -4.73 -5.51
C LEU A 173 8.96 -5.11 -4.30
N ALA A 174 9.56 -4.13 -3.62
CA ALA A 174 10.35 -4.36 -2.40
C ALA A 174 9.51 -4.91 -1.22
N ASN A 175 8.19 -4.69 -1.24
CA ASN A 175 7.25 -5.14 -0.21
C ASN A 175 6.51 -6.42 -0.59
N LEU A 176 7.01 -7.14 -1.60
CA LEU A 176 6.49 -8.41 -2.05
C LEU A 176 7.52 -9.52 -1.84
N LEU A 177 7.06 -10.68 -1.40
CA LEU A 177 7.86 -11.90 -1.31
C LEU A 177 7.23 -12.99 -2.16
N LEU A 178 8.04 -13.70 -2.93
CA LEU A 178 7.63 -14.77 -3.81
C LEU A 178 8.05 -16.13 -3.27
N GLU A 179 7.14 -17.06 -3.23
CA GLU A 179 7.41 -18.46 -3.01
C GLU A 179 6.69 -19.30 -4.07
N GLY A 180 7.41 -19.69 -5.11
CA GLY A 180 6.81 -20.29 -6.31
C GLY A 180 5.90 -19.28 -7.03
N ASP A 181 4.61 -19.62 -7.17
CA ASP A 181 3.59 -18.77 -7.80
C ASP A 181 2.82 -17.91 -6.76
N GLN A 182 3.20 -17.99 -5.49
CA GLN A 182 2.51 -17.31 -4.42
C GLN A 182 3.17 -15.95 -4.12
N ILE A 183 2.36 -14.89 -4.07
CA ILE A 183 2.78 -13.57 -3.60
C ILE A 183 2.35 -13.40 -2.16
N LYS A 184 3.28 -12.95 -1.33
CA LYS A 184 3.05 -12.53 0.05
C LYS A 184 3.30 -11.05 0.12
N VAL A 185 2.46 -10.35 0.86
CA VAL A 185 2.57 -8.89 1.03
C VAL A 185 3.08 -8.62 2.43
N ILE A 186 4.05 -7.72 2.52
CA ILE A 186 4.65 -7.25 3.77
C ILE A 186 4.60 -5.73 3.85
N ASP A 187 4.89 -5.19 5.02
CA ASP A 187 5.03 -3.75 5.28
C ASP A 187 3.76 -2.93 5.04
N PHE A 188 2.78 -3.15 5.91
CA PHE A 188 1.50 -2.44 5.94
C PHE A 188 1.56 -1.08 6.66
N ASP A 189 2.77 -0.56 6.93
CA ASP A 189 2.97 0.65 7.72
C ASP A 189 2.26 1.87 7.12
N ASP A 190 2.27 1.99 5.81
CA ASP A 190 1.64 3.09 5.08
C ASP A 190 0.15 2.87 4.79
N CYS A 191 -0.42 1.73 5.21
CA CYS A 191 -1.82 1.46 4.92
C CYS A 191 -2.72 2.59 5.41
N GLY A 192 -3.69 2.97 4.59
CA GLY A 192 -4.56 4.11 4.86
C GLY A 192 -5.73 4.19 3.88
N PHE A 193 -6.57 5.19 4.05
CA PHE A 193 -7.73 5.37 3.16
C PHE A 193 -7.33 6.11 1.90
N GLY A 194 -7.58 5.51 0.75
CA GLY A 194 -7.19 6.07 -0.54
C GLY A 194 -7.99 5.49 -1.70
N TRP A 195 -7.76 6.02 -2.90
CA TRP A 195 -8.28 5.41 -4.12
C TRP A 195 -7.57 4.08 -4.40
N HIS A 196 -8.32 3.09 -4.81
CA HIS A 196 -7.81 1.75 -5.14
C HIS A 196 -6.69 1.79 -6.20
N LEU A 197 -6.75 2.74 -7.14
CA LEU A 197 -5.70 2.96 -8.15
C LEU A 197 -4.34 3.36 -7.58
N HIS A 198 -4.30 3.87 -6.35
CA HIS A 198 -3.03 4.19 -5.69
C HIS A 198 -2.16 2.93 -5.48
N ASP A 199 -2.77 1.79 -5.17
CA ASP A 199 -2.04 0.52 -5.02
C ASP A 199 -1.46 0.02 -6.35
N LEU A 200 -2.12 0.25 -7.49
CA LEU A 200 -1.53 -0.01 -8.80
C LEU A 200 -0.34 0.92 -9.07
N ALA A 201 -0.50 2.21 -8.78
CA ALA A 201 0.57 3.19 -9.00
C ALA A 201 1.79 2.90 -8.12
N SER A 202 1.60 2.59 -6.85
CA SER A 202 2.70 2.23 -5.94
C SER A 202 3.44 0.96 -6.40
N ALA A 203 2.74 -0.02 -6.98
CA ALA A 203 3.35 -1.21 -7.56
C ALA A 203 4.28 -0.90 -8.75
N LEU A 204 4.07 0.22 -9.44
CA LEU A 204 4.85 0.67 -10.59
C LEU A 204 5.92 1.70 -10.22
N SER A 205 6.03 2.07 -8.94
CA SER A 205 6.99 3.08 -8.48
C SER A 205 8.42 2.76 -8.92
N PHE A 206 9.11 3.80 -9.40
CA PHE A 206 10.47 3.75 -9.94
C PHE A 206 10.63 3.00 -11.29
N MET A 207 9.52 2.62 -11.93
CA MET A 207 9.56 2.00 -13.25
C MET A 207 8.57 2.62 -14.26
N GLU A 208 7.96 3.74 -13.92
CA GLU A 208 6.87 4.39 -14.67
C GLU A 208 7.21 4.60 -16.15
N GLU A 209 8.47 4.93 -16.45
CA GLU A 209 8.95 5.17 -17.82
C GLU A 209 9.43 3.90 -18.56
N LYS A 210 9.47 2.72 -17.90
CA LYS A 210 9.95 1.50 -18.55
C LYS A 210 8.97 1.02 -19.64
N PRO A 211 9.46 0.60 -20.84
CA PRO A 211 8.58 0.15 -21.93
C PRO A 211 7.68 -1.06 -21.59
N ILE A 212 7.98 -1.77 -20.52
CA ILE A 212 7.19 -2.91 -20.05
C ILE A 212 5.91 -2.51 -19.31
N VAL A 213 5.82 -1.28 -18.79
CA VAL A 213 4.71 -0.82 -17.92
C VAL A 213 3.33 -1.07 -18.52
N PRO A 214 3.03 -0.80 -19.79
CA PRO A 214 1.72 -1.12 -20.35
C PRO A 214 1.36 -2.62 -20.27
N LYS A 215 2.35 -3.52 -20.36
CA LYS A 215 2.14 -4.97 -20.19
C LYS A 215 1.87 -5.33 -18.74
N LEU A 216 2.56 -4.67 -17.80
CA LEU A 216 2.37 -4.87 -16.37
C LEU A 216 0.99 -4.39 -15.91
N VAL A 217 0.56 -3.22 -16.38
CA VAL A 217 -0.80 -2.69 -16.12
C VAL A 217 -1.87 -3.66 -16.63
N ASN A 218 -1.75 -4.14 -17.87
CA ASN A 218 -2.70 -5.11 -18.41
C ASN A 218 -2.72 -6.41 -17.61
N ALA A 219 -1.56 -6.94 -17.25
CA ALA A 219 -1.47 -8.15 -16.43
C ALA A 219 -2.10 -7.96 -15.04
N TRP A 220 -1.84 -6.82 -14.41
CA TRP A 220 -2.46 -6.46 -13.13
C TRP A 220 -3.99 -6.39 -13.25
N LEU A 221 -4.52 -5.73 -14.30
CA LEU A 221 -5.95 -5.64 -14.57
C LEU A 221 -6.59 -7.03 -14.80
N ASP A 222 -5.91 -7.91 -15.52
CA ASP A 222 -6.36 -9.29 -15.73
C ASP A 222 -6.47 -10.06 -14.41
N GLY A 223 -5.54 -9.82 -13.48
CA GLY A 223 -5.58 -10.36 -12.13
C GLY A 223 -6.71 -9.76 -11.29
N TYR A 224 -6.78 -8.43 -11.23
CA TYR A 224 -7.73 -7.68 -10.43
C TYR A 224 -9.19 -8.04 -10.77
N ARG A 225 -9.49 -8.12 -12.06
CA ARG A 225 -10.83 -8.45 -12.58
C ARG A 225 -11.32 -9.85 -12.26
N LYS A 226 -10.47 -10.74 -11.77
CA LYS A 226 -10.91 -12.06 -11.25
C LYS A 226 -11.69 -11.95 -9.93
N VAL A 227 -11.51 -10.85 -9.19
CA VAL A 227 -12.02 -10.70 -7.83
C VAL A 227 -12.98 -9.51 -7.72
N LEU A 228 -12.62 -8.37 -8.32
CA LEU A 228 -13.39 -7.13 -8.30
C LEU A 228 -13.60 -6.58 -9.71
N PRO A 229 -14.72 -5.89 -9.97
CA PRO A 229 -14.90 -5.16 -11.21
C PRO A 229 -13.90 -4.01 -11.33
N PHE A 230 -13.54 -3.69 -12.56
CA PHE A 230 -12.73 -2.53 -12.91
C PHE A 230 -13.41 -1.84 -14.08
N THR A 231 -13.89 -0.63 -13.84
CA THR A 231 -14.75 0.10 -14.77
C THR A 231 -13.96 0.86 -15.83
N ASP A 232 -14.63 1.30 -16.90
CA ASP A 232 -14.01 2.18 -17.89
C ASP A 232 -13.56 3.51 -17.27
N THR A 233 -14.30 4.02 -16.29
CA THR A 233 -13.92 5.22 -15.53
C THR A 233 -12.63 5.02 -14.74
N ASP A 234 -12.45 3.86 -14.10
CA ASP A 234 -11.21 3.52 -13.40
C ASP A 234 -10.05 3.46 -14.41
N PHE A 235 -10.28 2.86 -15.58
CA PHE A 235 -9.28 2.75 -16.63
C PHE A 235 -8.82 4.11 -17.17
N GLU A 236 -9.75 5.05 -17.36
CA GLU A 236 -9.44 6.42 -17.81
C GLU A 236 -8.61 7.20 -16.79
N GLU A 237 -8.66 6.84 -15.51
CA GLU A 237 -7.94 7.54 -14.45
C GLU A 237 -6.60 6.91 -14.06
N ILE A 238 -6.18 5.77 -14.64
CA ILE A 238 -4.88 5.13 -14.34
C ILE A 238 -3.73 6.14 -14.44
N ASP A 239 -3.66 6.91 -15.53
CA ASP A 239 -2.60 7.91 -15.75
C ASP A 239 -2.64 9.09 -14.77
N THR A 240 -3.69 9.20 -13.95
CA THR A 240 -3.76 10.22 -12.90
C THR A 240 -2.97 9.82 -11.67
N PHE A 241 -2.74 8.51 -11.49
CA PHE A 241 -2.07 7.94 -10.34
C PHE A 241 -0.64 7.50 -10.63
N ILE A 242 -0.30 7.15 -11.88
CA ILE A 242 1.06 6.88 -12.37
C ILE A 242 1.70 8.19 -12.87
#